data_4348969bc2ab372d8055341cc76da74b
#
_entry.id   4348969bc2ab372d8055341cc76da74b
#
_cell.length_a   1.000
_cell.length_b   1.000
_cell.length_c   1.000
_cell.angle_alpha   90.00
_cell.angle_beta   90.00
_cell.angle_gamma   90.00
#
_symmetry.space_group_name_H-M   'P 1'
#
loop_
_entity.id
_entity.type
_entity.pdbx_description
1 polymer ?
#
loop_
_entity_poly.entity_id
_entity_poly.type
_entity_poly.pdbx_seq_one_letter_code
_entity_poly.pdbx_strand_id
1 'polypeptide(L)'
;KSNACGVDGISAYFLKLGIEHSVYAFTDIINASLKFNKFPERWKQSLVKPLPKVSNPSVASDYRPISLLPAFSKIVEKLVAKQMVDYLKQTGYLDNLQSAYKQSHSTITALLNVSDDIYEALENSELTFLVLLDYSKAFDCANHRLILARLKAAGFQNDSLSWITSYLTGRSQKVVTGSQEFFWERVTNGVPQGSVLGPLLFTI
;
A
#
# COMPACT_ATOMS: atom_id res chain seq x y z
N LYS A 1 0.25 21.15 4.60
CA LYS A 1 -1.05 20.41 4.56
C LYS A 1 -1.30 20.02 3.11
N SER A 2 -1.42 18.73 2.81
CA SER A 2 -1.62 18.25 1.43
C SER A 2 -3.05 18.57 0.97
N ASN A 3 -3.17 19.26 -0.15
CA ASN A 3 -4.45 19.47 -0.86
C ASN A 3 -4.72 18.37 -1.90
N ALA A 4 -3.98 17.24 -1.83
CA ALA A 4 -4.16 16.15 -2.75
C ALA A 4 -5.56 15.52 -2.57
N CYS A 5 -6.31 15.43 -3.67
CA CYS A 5 -7.64 14.88 -3.74
C CYS A 5 -7.65 13.65 -4.66
N GLY A 6 -8.50 12.68 -4.36
CA GLY A 6 -8.85 11.61 -5.29
C GLY A 6 -9.81 12.10 -6.39
N VAL A 7 -10.42 11.16 -7.10
CA VAL A 7 -11.41 11.44 -8.16
C VAL A 7 -12.66 12.16 -7.66
N ASP A 8 -12.93 12.09 -6.36
CA ASP A 8 -14.05 12.74 -5.68
C ASP A 8 -13.83 14.22 -5.38
N GLY A 9 -12.61 14.73 -5.61
CA GLY A 9 -12.24 16.12 -5.29
C GLY A 9 -12.19 16.44 -3.79
N ILE A 10 -12.36 15.45 -2.90
CA ILE A 10 -12.42 15.65 -1.46
C ILE A 10 -11.02 15.54 -0.86
N SER A 11 -10.48 16.64 -0.35
CA SER A 11 -9.21 16.63 0.36
C SER A 11 -9.38 16.15 1.81
N ALA A 12 -8.29 15.65 2.41
CA ALA A 12 -8.28 15.29 3.83
C ALA A 12 -8.61 16.48 4.76
N TYR A 13 -8.42 17.72 4.29
CA TYR A 13 -8.79 18.92 5.04
C TYR A 13 -10.32 19.08 5.13
N PHE A 14 -11.03 19.01 4.00
CA PHE A 14 -12.49 19.09 3.98
C PHE A 14 -13.13 17.93 4.74
N LEU A 15 -12.56 16.74 4.63
CA LEU A 15 -13.01 15.59 5.39
C LEU A 15 -12.94 15.83 6.90
N LYS A 16 -11.85 16.44 7.40
CA LYS A 16 -11.72 16.79 8.82
C LYS A 16 -12.75 17.83 9.27
N LEU A 17 -13.07 18.80 8.43
CA LEU A 17 -14.08 19.82 8.75
C LEU A 17 -15.49 19.23 8.83
N GLY A 18 -15.81 18.26 7.96
CA GLY A 18 -17.16 17.67 7.87
C GLY A 18 -17.36 16.40 8.69
N ILE A 19 -16.33 15.90 9.39
CA ILE A 19 -16.39 14.57 10.01
C ILE A 19 -17.47 14.45 11.09
N GLU A 20 -17.67 15.49 11.88
CA GLU A 20 -18.66 15.47 12.97
C GLU A 20 -20.07 15.24 12.45
N HIS A 21 -20.41 15.75 11.27
CA HIS A 21 -21.72 15.60 10.63
C HIS A 21 -21.85 14.32 9.79
N SER A 22 -20.75 13.70 9.42
CA SER A 22 -20.72 12.58 8.47
C SER A 22 -20.23 11.26 9.06
N VAL A 23 -19.75 11.26 10.30
CA VAL A 23 -19.14 10.08 10.94
C VAL A 23 -20.07 8.87 10.98
N TYR A 24 -21.36 9.06 11.26
CA TYR A 24 -22.34 7.96 11.32
C TYR A 24 -22.52 7.32 9.94
N ALA A 25 -22.76 8.14 8.90
CA ALA A 25 -22.90 7.63 7.53
C ALA A 25 -21.66 6.90 7.05
N PHE A 26 -20.46 7.38 7.40
CA PHE A 26 -19.21 6.69 7.06
C PHE A 26 -19.04 5.40 7.83
N THR A 27 -19.38 5.37 9.10
CA THR A 27 -19.37 4.15 9.91
C THR A 27 -20.27 3.09 9.29
N ASP A 28 -21.47 3.46 8.86
CA ASP A 28 -22.40 2.55 8.18
C ASP A 28 -21.85 2.01 6.87
N ILE A 29 -21.21 2.87 6.04
CA ILE A 29 -20.58 2.45 4.79
C ILE A 29 -19.41 1.48 5.07
N ILE A 30 -18.58 1.77 6.07
CA ILE A 30 -17.45 0.91 6.46
C ILE A 30 -17.97 -0.44 6.95
N ASN A 31 -18.93 -0.43 7.86
CA ASN A 31 -19.52 -1.66 8.41
C ASN A 31 -20.21 -2.48 7.30
N ALA A 32 -20.93 -1.84 6.39
CA ALA A 32 -21.52 -2.50 5.23
C ALA A 32 -20.45 -3.10 4.32
N SER A 33 -19.37 -2.35 4.03
CA SER A 33 -18.24 -2.85 3.24
C SER A 33 -17.64 -4.12 3.83
N LEU A 34 -17.39 -4.13 5.14
CA LEU A 34 -16.83 -5.29 5.82
C LEU A 34 -17.82 -6.46 5.90
N LYS A 35 -19.08 -6.17 6.26
CA LYS A 35 -20.15 -7.18 6.38
C LYS A 35 -20.46 -7.90 5.07
N PHE A 36 -20.44 -7.16 3.96
CA PHE A 36 -20.74 -7.73 2.63
C PHE A 36 -19.50 -8.11 1.83
N ASN A 37 -18.32 -8.00 2.43
CA ASN A 37 -17.02 -8.34 1.80
C ASN A 37 -16.79 -7.59 0.48
N LYS A 38 -17.24 -6.33 0.40
CA LYS A 38 -17.15 -5.51 -0.82
C LYS A 38 -16.49 -4.16 -0.54
N PHE A 39 -15.38 -3.91 -1.23
CA PHE A 39 -14.78 -2.58 -1.26
C PHE A 39 -15.59 -1.67 -2.20
N PRO A 40 -15.97 -0.44 -1.79
CA PRO A 40 -16.81 0.44 -2.59
C PRO A 40 -16.22 0.75 -3.98
N GLU A 41 -17.00 0.56 -5.04
CA GLU A 41 -16.54 0.70 -6.43
C GLU A 41 -15.99 2.10 -6.75
N ARG A 42 -16.62 3.16 -6.22
CA ARG A 42 -16.15 4.54 -6.40
C ARG A 42 -14.77 4.81 -5.81
N TRP A 43 -14.32 3.99 -4.86
CA TRP A 43 -13.00 4.13 -4.23
C TRP A 43 -11.91 3.31 -4.93
N LYS A 44 -12.26 2.57 -5.96
CA LYS A 44 -11.33 1.79 -6.79
C LYS A 44 -10.68 2.61 -7.91
N GLN A 45 -11.16 3.83 -8.13
CA GLN A 45 -10.62 4.74 -9.12
C GLN A 45 -9.50 5.59 -8.55
N SER A 46 -8.40 5.75 -9.31
CA SER A 46 -7.26 6.56 -8.90
C SER A 46 -6.80 7.52 -9.98
N LEU A 47 -6.39 8.71 -9.57
CA LEU A 47 -5.64 9.65 -10.41
C LEU A 47 -4.15 9.40 -10.19
N VAL A 48 -3.42 9.11 -11.25
CA VAL A 48 -1.97 8.87 -11.17
C VAL A 48 -1.23 10.15 -11.50
N LYS A 49 -0.49 10.66 -10.53
CA LYS A 49 0.40 11.81 -10.72
C LYS A 49 1.84 11.32 -10.87
N PRO A 50 2.47 11.51 -12.03
CA PRO A 50 3.87 11.17 -12.21
C PRO A 50 4.76 12.15 -11.45
N LEU A 51 5.57 11.65 -10.51
CA LEU A 51 6.57 12.45 -9.79
C LEU A 51 7.97 12.09 -10.29
N PRO A 52 8.79 13.08 -10.71
CA PRO A 52 10.14 12.83 -11.15
C PRO A 52 10.99 12.17 -10.07
N LYS A 53 11.79 11.16 -10.46
CA LYS A 53 12.83 10.52 -9.62
C LYS A 53 14.17 11.24 -9.77
N VAL A 54 14.36 11.88 -10.91
CA VAL A 54 15.60 12.55 -11.33
C VAL A 54 15.31 14.00 -11.72
N SER A 55 16.34 14.84 -11.74
CA SER A 55 16.20 16.27 -12.03
C SER A 55 15.75 16.56 -13.46
N ASN A 56 16.16 15.75 -14.44
CA ASN A 56 15.81 15.90 -15.86
C ASN A 56 15.22 14.59 -16.40
N PRO A 57 13.93 14.31 -16.12
CA PRO A 57 13.28 13.09 -16.56
C PRO A 57 13.05 13.12 -18.08
N SER A 58 13.47 12.08 -18.79
CA SER A 58 13.35 11.94 -20.25
C SER A 58 12.50 10.77 -20.69
N VAL A 59 12.34 9.76 -19.83
CA VAL A 59 11.58 8.53 -20.11
C VAL A 59 10.58 8.22 -18.98
N ALA A 60 9.58 7.41 -19.29
CA ALA A 60 8.54 7.08 -18.31
C ALA A 60 9.06 6.41 -17.02
N SER A 61 10.18 5.66 -17.10
CA SER A 61 10.82 5.03 -15.95
C SER A 61 11.43 6.04 -14.94
N ASP A 62 11.65 7.28 -15.38
CA ASP A 62 12.18 8.36 -14.54
C ASP A 62 11.12 8.94 -13.59
N TYR A 63 9.88 8.46 -13.66
CA TYR A 63 8.78 8.92 -12.82
C TYR A 63 8.32 7.85 -11.85
N ARG A 64 7.83 8.29 -10.67
CA ARG A 64 7.04 7.48 -9.73
C ARG A 64 5.56 7.73 -9.96
N PRO A 65 4.76 6.69 -10.28
CA PRO A 65 3.32 6.85 -10.48
C PRO A 65 2.60 6.91 -9.13
N ILE A 66 2.42 8.09 -8.58
CA ILE A 66 1.72 8.25 -7.29
C ILE A 66 0.21 8.26 -7.51
N SER A 67 -0.48 7.28 -6.92
CA SER A 67 -1.93 7.15 -6.97
C SER A 67 -2.61 8.06 -5.96
N LEU A 68 -3.39 9.01 -6.44
CA LEU A 68 -4.28 9.84 -5.63
C LEU A 68 -5.62 9.11 -5.49
N LEU A 69 -5.84 8.57 -4.31
CA LEU A 69 -7.04 7.82 -3.95
C LEU A 69 -7.99 8.70 -3.14
N PRO A 70 -9.32 8.43 -3.17
CA PRO A 70 -10.29 9.09 -2.31
C PRO A 70 -9.87 9.04 -0.84
N ALA A 71 -10.01 10.17 -0.13
CA ALA A 71 -9.54 10.27 1.25
C ALA A 71 -10.26 9.26 2.18
N PHE A 72 -11.52 8.96 1.90
CA PHE A 72 -12.31 7.97 2.65
C PHE A 72 -11.79 6.53 2.45
N SER A 73 -11.33 6.17 1.26
CA SER A 73 -10.76 4.84 1.04
C SER A 73 -9.59 4.57 1.98
N LYS A 74 -8.77 5.59 2.23
CA LYS A 74 -7.61 5.47 3.14
C LYS A 74 -8.00 5.25 4.61
N ILE A 75 -9.19 5.69 5.03
CA ILE A 75 -9.67 5.43 6.39
C ILE A 75 -10.01 3.95 6.55
N VAL A 76 -10.77 3.39 5.60
CA VAL A 76 -11.10 1.95 5.61
C VAL A 76 -9.83 1.12 5.50
N GLU A 77 -8.93 1.49 4.60
CA GLU A 77 -7.64 0.81 4.45
C GLU A 77 -6.85 0.81 5.77
N LYS A 78 -6.84 1.93 6.51
CA LYS A 78 -6.16 2.00 7.82
C LYS A 78 -6.79 1.08 8.87
N LEU A 79 -8.11 1.00 8.91
CA LEU A 79 -8.81 0.09 9.83
C LEU A 79 -8.50 -1.37 9.53
N VAL A 80 -8.57 -1.75 8.24
CA VAL A 80 -8.25 -3.10 7.80
C VAL A 80 -6.76 -3.41 7.99
N ALA A 81 -5.86 -2.48 7.62
CA ALA A 81 -4.43 -2.66 7.81
C ALA A 81 -4.06 -2.90 9.28
N LYS A 82 -4.70 -2.14 10.21
CA LYS A 82 -4.48 -2.34 11.64
C LYS A 82 -4.88 -3.74 12.07
N GLN A 83 -6.08 -4.20 11.71
CA GLN A 83 -6.55 -5.55 12.06
C GLN A 83 -5.65 -6.64 11.46
N MET A 84 -5.23 -6.48 10.20
CA MET A 84 -4.31 -7.41 9.54
C MET A 84 -2.95 -7.47 10.26
N VAL A 85 -2.36 -6.31 10.57
CA VAL A 85 -1.06 -6.25 11.27
C VAL A 85 -1.16 -6.85 12.66
N ASP A 86 -2.23 -6.56 13.41
CA ASP A 86 -2.43 -7.12 14.74
C ASP A 86 -2.55 -8.65 14.70
N TYR A 87 -3.30 -9.18 13.73
CA TYR A 87 -3.42 -10.62 13.49
C TYR A 87 -2.08 -11.28 13.10
N LEU A 88 -1.36 -10.70 12.13
CA LEU A 88 -0.08 -11.22 11.65
C LEU A 88 1.00 -11.20 12.74
N LYS A 89 0.96 -10.21 13.65
CA LYS A 89 1.84 -10.17 14.83
C LYS A 89 1.49 -11.29 15.82
N GLN A 90 0.19 -11.48 16.12
CA GLN A 90 -0.27 -12.52 17.04
C GLN A 90 0.07 -13.93 16.56
N THR A 91 0.04 -14.16 15.26
CA THR A 91 0.36 -15.46 14.64
C THR A 91 1.85 -15.67 14.38
N GLY A 92 2.69 -14.66 14.62
CA GLY A 92 4.13 -14.74 14.36
C GLY A 92 4.49 -14.85 12.87
N TYR A 93 3.58 -14.48 11.97
CA TYR A 93 3.79 -14.62 10.53
C TYR A 93 4.77 -13.58 9.96
N LEU A 94 4.87 -12.42 10.59
CA LEU A 94 5.77 -11.36 10.11
C LEU A 94 7.22 -11.70 10.41
N ASP A 95 8.05 -11.68 9.38
CA ASP A 95 9.49 -11.88 9.50
C ASP A 95 10.11 -10.80 10.39
N ASN A 96 10.94 -11.23 11.37
CA ASN A 96 11.60 -10.33 12.31
C ASN A 96 12.70 -9.49 11.64
N LEU A 97 13.31 -9.99 10.57
CA LEU A 97 14.36 -9.31 9.81
C LEU A 97 13.79 -8.25 8.85
N GLN A 98 12.48 -8.30 8.55
CA GLN A 98 11.85 -7.30 7.71
C GLN A 98 11.77 -5.95 8.43
N SER A 99 12.39 -4.92 7.87
CA SER A 99 12.33 -3.55 8.39
C SER A 99 11.36 -2.65 7.62
N ALA A 100 11.12 -2.91 6.33
CA ALA A 100 10.27 -2.07 5.51
C ALA A 100 8.80 -2.13 5.95
N TYR A 101 8.15 -0.96 6.04
CA TYR A 101 6.73 -0.79 6.39
C TYR A 101 6.32 -1.35 7.76
N LYS A 102 7.28 -1.58 8.65
CA LYS A 102 7.07 -2.05 10.02
C LYS A 102 7.19 -0.88 10.98
N GLN A 103 6.28 -0.81 11.95
CA GLN A 103 6.31 0.24 12.98
C GLN A 103 7.59 0.16 13.80
N SER A 104 8.17 1.31 14.14
CA SER A 104 9.42 1.43 14.90
C SER A 104 10.66 0.88 14.19
N HIS A 105 10.59 0.64 12.86
CA HIS A 105 11.71 0.28 12.02
C HIS A 105 12.01 1.41 11.02
N SER A 106 13.26 1.51 10.61
CA SER A 106 13.74 2.51 9.67
C SER A 106 14.91 1.94 8.85
N THR A 107 15.34 2.68 7.84
CA THR A 107 16.58 2.35 7.11
C THR A 107 17.80 2.32 8.03
N ILE A 108 17.82 3.18 9.06
CA ILE A 108 18.91 3.22 10.04
C ILE A 108 18.93 1.92 10.87
N THR A 109 17.78 1.47 11.37
CA THR A 109 17.73 0.22 12.15
C THR A 109 18.07 -1.00 11.29
N ALA A 110 17.70 -1.01 10.00
CA ALA A 110 18.09 -2.07 9.08
C ALA A 110 19.62 -2.09 8.82
N LEU A 111 20.22 -0.91 8.64
CA LEU A 111 21.67 -0.79 8.47
C LEU A 111 22.45 -1.19 9.72
N LEU A 112 21.94 -0.86 10.90
CA LEU A 112 22.55 -1.31 12.15
C LEU A 112 22.58 -2.84 12.24
N ASN A 113 21.47 -3.53 11.95
CA ASN A 113 21.44 -4.99 11.95
C ASN A 113 22.48 -5.58 10.98
N VAL A 114 22.55 -5.05 9.75
CA VAL A 114 23.56 -5.50 8.76
C VAL A 114 24.98 -5.23 9.26
N SER A 115 25.22 -4.09 9.93
CA SER A 115 26.52 -3.75 10.47
C SER A 115 26.90 -4.67 11.61
N ASP A 116 25.96 -4.99 12.50
CA ASP A 116 26.19 -5.91 13.62
C ASP A 116 26.55 -7.31 13.09
N ASP A 117 25.85 -7.84 12.10
CA ASP A 117 26.18 -9.12 11.46
C ASP A 117 27.60 -9.12 10.84
N ILE A 118 28.01 -7.99 10.23
CA ILE A 118 29.35 -7.86 9.66
C ILE A 118 30.41 -7.82 10.75
N TYR A 119 30.18 -7.08 11.84
CA TYR A 119 31.13 -7.00 12.96
C TYR A 119 31.27 -8.34 13.67
N GLU A 120 30.16 -9.06 13.90
CA GLU A 120 30.20 -10.39 14.49
C GLU A 120 31.02 -11.38 13.63
N ALA A 121 30.85 -11.36 12.31
CA ALA A 121 31.65 -12.18 11.39
C ALA A 121 33.15 -11.82 11.45
N LEU A 122 33.48 -10.52 11.53
CA LEU A 122 34.86 -10.06 11.65
C LEU A 122 35.53 -10.51 12.97
N GLU A 123 34.81 -10.45 14.09
CA GLU A 123 35.29 -10.94 15.38
C GLU A 123 35.56 -12.45 15.35
N ASN A 124 34.76 -13.20 14.59
CA ASN A 124 34.93 -14.63 14.39
C ASN A 124 35.96 -14.99 13.30
N SER A 125 36.66 -14.00 12.70
CA SER A 125 37.55 -14.17 11.57
C SER A 125 36.89 -14.79 10.33
N GLU A 126 35.61 -14.51 10.11
CA GLU A 126 34.82 -14.96 8.96
C GLU A 126 34.76 -13.90 7.87
N LEU A 127 34.45 -14.33 6.65
CA LEU A 127 34.26 -13.46 5.47
C LEU A 127 32.77 -13.23 5.26
N THR A 128 32.38 -11.96 5.14
CA THR A 128 30.98 -11.57 4.84
C THR A 128 30.82 -11.23 3.37
N PHE A 129 29.80 -11.79 2.72
CA PHE A 129 29.36 -11.44 1.37
C PHE A 129 27.99 -10.77 1.45
N LEU A 130 27.91 -9.47 1.16
CA LEU A 130 26.65 -8.73 1.11
C LEU A 130 26.12 -8.70 -0.33
N VAL A 131 24.97 -9.37 -0.57
CA VAL A 131 24.27 -9.35 -1.86
C VAL A 131 23.02 -8.51 -1.75
N LEU A 132 22.93 -7.43 -2.55
CA LEU A 132 21.78 -6.53 -2.59
C LEU A 132 20.94 -6.84 -3.83
N LEU A 133 19.65 -7.12 -3.62
CA LEU A 133 18.68 -7.37 -4.69
C LEU A 133 17.63 -6.26 -4.70
N ASP A 134 17.30 -5.74 -5.88
CA ASP A 134 16.26 -4.72 -6.07
C ASP A 134 15.20 -5.18 -7.06
N TYR A 135 13.93 -4.85 -6.76
CA TYR A 135 12.78 -5.17 -7.61
C TYR A 135 12.40 -3.98 -8.47
N SER A 136 12.49 -4.14 -9.79
CA SER A 136 11.95 -3.14 -10.71
C SER A 136 10.43 -3.10 -10.63
N LYS A 137 9.84 -1.90 -10.38
CA LYS A 137 8.38 -1.67 -10.33
C LYS A 137 7.66 -2.60 -9.33
N ALA A 138 8.24 -2.84 -8.17
CA ALA A 138 7.75 -3.77 -7.14
C ALA A 138 6.23 -3.69 -6.91
N PHE A 139 5.70 -2.48 -6.63
CA PHE A 139 4.27 -2.28 -6.39
C PHE A 139 3.39 -2.53 -7.61
N ASP A 140 3.86 -2.20 -8.81
CA ASP A 140 3.09 -2.34 -10.05
C ASP A 140 3.03 -3.80 -10.52
N CYS A 141 4.02 -4.63 -10.12
CA CYS A 141 4.13 -6.03 -10.52
C CYS A 141 3.55 -7.01 -9.49
N ALA A 142 3.05 -6.54 -8.35
CA ALA A 142 2.51 -7.41 -7.31
C ALA A 142 1.33 -8.25 -7.84
N ASN A 143 1.48 -9.57 -7.84
CA ASN A 143 0.48 -10.49 -8.41
C ASN A 143 -0.65 -10.73 -7.41
N HIS A 144 -1.88 -10.37 -7.76
CA HIS A 144 -3.05 -10.51 -6.89
C HIS A 144 -3.31 -11.95 -6.43
N ARG A 145 -3.09 -12.94 -7.31
CA ARG A 145 -3.27 -14.35 -6.95
C ARG A 145 -2.25 -14.81 -5.89
N LEU A 146 -1.00 -14.34 -6.04
CA LEU A 146 0.06 -14.64 -5.09
C LEU A 146 -0.22 -13.99 -3.73
N ILE A 147 -0.63 -12.72 -3.71
CA ILE A 147 -1.03 -12.02 -2.47
C ILE A 147 -2.13 -12.82 -1.75
N LEU A 148 -3.20 -13.20 -2.46
CA LEU A 148 -4.31 -13.96 -1.87
C LEU A 148 -3.87 -15.35 -1.38
N ALA A 149 -2.98 -16.03 -2.12
CA ALA A 149 -2.43 -17.32 -1.69
C ALA A 149 -1.59 -17.19 -0.41
N ARG A 150 -0.76 -16.14 -0.31
CA ARG A 150 0.03 -15.84 0.88
C ARG A 150 -0.84 -15.50 2.09
N LEU A 151 -1.85 -14.67 1.90
CA LEU A 151 -2.82 -14.35 2.96
C LEU A 151 -3.57 -15.61 3.45
N LYS A 152 -3.97 -16.49 2.52
CA LYS A 152 -4.59 -17.76 2.87
C LYS A 152 -3.63 -18.66 3.68
N ALA A 153 -2.37 -18.73 3.28
CA ALA A 153 -1.33 -19.46 4.02
C ALA A 153 -1.06 -18.85 5.41
N ALA A 154 -1.22 -17.53 5.56
CA ALA A 154 -1.15 -16.82 6.83
C ALA A 154 -2.39 -17.04 7.73
N GLY A 155 -3.40 -17.81 7.28
CA GLY A 155 -4.59 -18.14 8.04
C GLY A 155 -5.79 -17.22 7.86
N PHE A 156 -5.73 -16.27 6.91
CA PHE A 156 -6.91 -15.44 6.58
C PHE A 156 -8.02 -16.30 5.98
N GLN A 157 -9.25 -16.09 6.48
CA GLN A 157 -10.41 -16.86 6.08
C GLN A 157 -11.19 -16.24 4.93
N ASN A 158 -12.18 -16.97 4.42
CA ASN A 158 -12.91 -16.66 3.20
C ASN A 158 -13.46 -15.22 3.13
N ASP A 159 -14.04 -14.69 4.20
CA ASP A 159 -14.61 -13.34 4.23
C ASP A 159 -13.52 -12.27 4.07
N SER A 160 -12.43 -12.41 4.81
CA SER A 160 -11.27 -11.51 4.70
C SER A 160 -10.65 -11.56 3.30
N LEU A 161 -10.48 -12.77 2.74
CA LEU A 161 -9.95 -12.96 1.39
C LEU A 161 -10.89 -12.39 0.33
N SER A 162 -12.21 -12.52 0.51
CA SER A 162 -13.23 -11.97 -0.39
C SER A 162 -13.17 -10.43 -0.39
N TRP A 163 -13.03 -9.82 0.78
CA TRP A 163 -12.90 -8.36 0.89
C TRP A 163 -11.60 -7.87 0.22
N ILE A 164 -10.45 -8.53 0.49
CA ILE A 164 -9.17 -8.18 -0.15
C ILE A 164 -9.24 -8.40 -1.66
N THR A 165 -9.90 -9.46 -2.13
CA THR A 165 -10.13 -9.68 -3.56
C THR A 165 -10.93 -8.52 -4.15
N SER A 166 -12.01 -8.11 -3.50
CA SER A 166 -12.79 -6.96 -3.93
C SER A 166 -11.97 -5.66 -3.92
N TYR A 167 -11.08 -5.47 -2.95
CA TYR A 167 -10.16 -4.32 -2.88
C TYR A 167 -9.18 -4.28 -4.06
N LEU A 168 -8.60 -5.43 -4.43
CA LEU A 168 -7.58 -5.55 -5.48
C LEU A 168 -8.17 -5.49 -6.89
N THR A 169 -9.38 -6.03 -7.10
CA THR A 169 -9.97 -6.23 -8.43
C THR A 169 -10.92 -5.10 -8.85
N GLY A 170 -11.13 -4.96 -10.18
CA GLY A 170 -12.03 -3.95 -10.72
C GLY A 170 -11.52 -2.52 -10.60
N ARG A 171 -10.25 -2.34 -10.35
CA ARG A 171 -9.63 -1.02 -10.24
C ARG A 171 -9.36 -0.40 -11.61
N SER A 172 -9.43 0.93 -11.64
CA SER A 172 -9.04 1.71 -12.82
C SER A 172 -8.24 2.94 -12.41
N GLN A 173 -7.41 3.40 -13.33
CA GLN A 173 -6.57 4.56 -13.11
C GLN A 173 -6.47 5.41 -14.37
N LYS A 174 -6.25 6.71 -14.22
CA LYS A 174 -5.87 7.61 -15.30
C LYS A 174 -4.71 8.49 -14.88
N VAL A 175 -3.81 8.78 -15.80
CA VAL A 175 -2.71 9.71 -15.57
C VAL A 175 -3.22 11.14 -15.69
N VAL A 176 -2.76 12.01 -14.80
CA VAL A 176 -3.08 13.45 -14.81
C VAL A 176 -1.77 14.25 -14.69
N THR A 177 -1.50 15.11 -15.67
CA THR A 177 -0.33 15.98 -15.67
C THR A 177 -0.71 17.40 -16.09
N GLY A 178 -0.55 18.37 -15.18
CA GLY A 178 -1.01 19.73 -15.41
C GLY A 178 -2.50 19.78 -15.73
N SER A 179 -2.86 20.32 -16.89
CA SER A 179 -4.24 20.35 -17.40
C SER A 179 -4.61 19.17 -18.30
N GLN A 180 -3.67 18.24 -18.55
CA GLN A 180 -3.92 17.08 -19.42
C GLN A 180 -4.38 15.89 -18.59
N GLU A 181 -5.47 15.26 -19.04
CA GLU A 181 -5.99 14.01 -18.52
C GLU A 181 -5.96 12.97 -19.64
N PHE A 182 -5.47 11.77 -19.26
CA PHE A 182 -5.43 10.62 -20.16
C PHE A 182 -6.66 9.75 -19.99
N PHE A 183 -6.78 8.68 -20.80
CA PHE A 183 -7.90 7.74 -20.71
C PHE A 183 -7.81 6.88 -19.44
N TRP A 184 -8.97 6.34 -19.05
CA TRP A 184 -9.05 5.36 -17.97
C TRP A 184 -8.52 4.02 -18.43
N GLU A 185 -7.59 3.46 -17.67
CA GLU A 185 -7.02 2.14 -17.89
C GLU A 185 -7.36 1.21 -16.74
N ARG A 186 -7.61 -0.06 -17.05
CA ARG A 186 -7.84 -1.09 -16.04
C ARG A 186 -6.53 -1.51 -15.40
N VAL A 187 -6.57 -1.68 -14.07
CA VAL A 187 -5.44 -2.21 -13.30
C VAL A 187 -5.70 -3.70 -13.05
N THR A 188 -4.87 -4.56 -13.64
CA THR A 188 -4.99 -6.02 -13.55
C THR A 188 -4.01 -6.64 -12.56
N ASN A 189 -2.91 -5.96 -12.26
CA ASN A 189 -1.85 -6.35 -11.34
C ASN A 189 -1.40 -5.14 -10.51
N GLY A 190 -0.62 -5.42 -9.49
CA GLY A 190 -0.05 -4.37 -8.66
C GLY A 190 -0.98 -3.86 -7.58
N VAL A 191 -0.43 -3.02 -6.73
CA VAL A 191 -1.13 -2.30 -5.66
C VAL A 191 -0.89 -0.80 -5.81
N PRO A 192 -1.89 0.07 -5.52
CA PRO A 192 -1.74 1.50 -5.77
C PRO A 192 -0.61 2.12 -4.93
N GLN A 193 0.36 2.77 -5.57
CA GLN A 193 1.40 3.53 -4.89
C GLN A 193 0.79 4.78 -4.25
N GLY A 194 0.58 4.75 -2.94
CA GLY A 194 -0.12 5.81 -2.19
C GLY A 194 -1.36 5.32 -1.45
N SER A 195 -1.70 4.04 -1.58
CA SER A 195 -2.65 3.35 -0.71
C SER A 195 -2.03 3.03 0.65
N VAL A 196 -2.86 2.73 1.62
CA VAL A 196 -2.41 2.32 2.97
C VAL A 196 -2.16 0.81 3.02
N LEU A 197 -2.99 0.02 2.34
CA LEU A 197 -2.86 -1.43 2.29
C LEU A 197 -1.77 -1.91 1.31
N GLY A 198 -1.46 -1.13 0.27
CA GLY A 198 -0.50 -1.53 -0.76
C GLY A 198 0.84 -2.01 -0.20
N PRO A 199 1.53 -1.22 0.64
CA PRO A 199 2.77 -1.64 1.26
C PRO A 199 2.65 -2.94 2.07
N LEU A 200 1.61 -3.08 2.89
CA LEU A 200 1.37 -4.29 3.69
C LEU A 200 1.14 -5.52 2.80
N LEU A 201 0.30 -5.40 1.78
CA LEU A 201 0.01 -6.51 0.85
C LEU A 201 1.22 -6.90 0.00
N PHE A 202 2.13 -5.98 -0.26
CA PHE A 202 3.37 -6.26 -0.96
C PHE A 202 4.36 -7.03 -0.07
N THR A 203 4.37 -6.77 1.24
CA THR A 203 5.33 -7.38 2.18
C THR A 203 4.89 -8.73 2.75
N ILE A 204 3.67 -9.16 2.52
CA ILE A 204 3.16 -10.49 2.86
C ILE A 204 3.46 -11.50 1.75
#